data_1ebd3e40c43ec8cdde8d68cfe613969e
#
_entry.id   1ebd3e40c43ec8cdde8d68cfe613969e
#
_cell.length_a   1.000
_cell.length_b   1.000
_cell.length_c   1.000
_cell.angle_alpha   90.00
_cell.angle_beta   90.00
_cell.angle_gamma   90.00
#
_symmetry.space_group_name_H-M   'P 1'
#
loop_
_entity.id
_entity.type
_entity.pdbx_description
1 polymer ?
#
loop_
_entity_poly.entity_id
_entity_poly.type
_entity_poly.pdbx_seq_one_letter_code
_entity_poly.pdbx_strand_id
1 'polypeptide(L)'
;MADRFSTNLKAILVMEDLSSGSFQFSQQDCLTIQDFHYCCNRGKNDEGIVGGVTGSSMMSMTVRLHELSENKRFYDGLISRSPSPFTILFNAEFGNDGKLKDYENAMTVFGYIVDVQEHFSTLVSQDKANAPMSIHIDIQLTKMVFHGKDSSKTLDIIHTDE
;
A
#
# COMPACT_ATOMS: atom_id res chain seq x y z
N MET A 1 -22.52 19.85 -6.43
CA MET A 1 -21.72 19.80 -5.20
C MET A 1 -21.38 18.36 -4.93
N ALA A 2 -20.11 17.99 -5.10
CA ALA A 2 -19.69 16.63 -4.79
C ALA A 2 -19.93 16.38 -3.29
N ASP A 3 -20.66 15.33 -2.99
CA ASP A 3 -20.95 14.94 -1.63
C ASP A 3 -19.62 14.61 -0.93
N ARG A 4 -19.22 15.42 0.03
CA ARG A 4 -17.97 15.22 0.79
C ARG A 4 -17.95 13.88 1.55
N PHE A 5 -19.05 13.19 1.57
CA PHE A 5 -19.24 11.92 2.26
C PHE A 5 -19.47 10.74 1.30
N SER A 6 -19.09 10.89 0.02
CA SER A 6 -19.10 9.76 -0.89
C SER A 6 -18.21 8.64 -0.32
N THR A 7 -18.84 7.57 0.12
CA THR A 7 -18.21 6.45 0.80
C THR A 7 -17.52 5.46 -0.13
N ASN A 8 -17.52 5.72 -1.43
CA ASN A 8 -16.95 4.82 -2.43
C ASN A 8 -15.48 5.14 -2.72
N LEU A 9 -14.65 5.09 -1.68
CA LEU A 9 -13.21 5.20 -1.85
C LEU A 9 -12.67 3.86 -2.39
N LYS A 10 -12.14 3.90 -3.60
CA LYS A 10 -11.47 2.75 -4.20
C LYS A 10 -9.97 2.93 -4.08
N ALA A 11 -9.30 1.94 -3.53
CA ALA A 11 -7.85 1.93 -3.40
C ALA A 11 -7.26 0.76 -4.18
N ILE A 12 -6.21 1.03 -4.94
CA ILE A 12 -5.46 0.02 -5.68
C ILE A 12 -3.99 0.08 -5.31
N LEU A 13 -3.34 -1.06 -5.35
CA LEU A 13 -1.92 -1.22 -5.05
C LEU A 13 -1.12 -1.45 -6.31
N VAL A 14 -0.02 -0.72 -6.43
CA VAL A 14 1.04 -0.96 -7.41
C VAL A 14 2.35 -1.09 -6.66
N MET A 15 3.10 -2.17 -6.90
CA MET A 15 4.38 -2.40 -6.21
C MET A 15 5.53 -1.70 -6.94
N GLU A 16 5.38 -0.40 -7.16
CA GLU A 16 6.36 0.47 -7.81
C GLU A 16 6.39 1.83 -7.14
N ASP A 17 7.48 2.57 -7.33
CA ASP A 17 7.64 3.91 -6.82
C ASP A 17 7.06 4.94 -7.80
N LEU A 18 6.06 5.68 -7.37
CA LEU A 18 5.40 6.73 -8.16
C LEU A 18 6.36 7.86 -8.54
N SER A 19 7.39 8.11 -7.74
CA SER A 19 8.33 9.21 -7.96
C SER A 19 9.39 8.92 -9.02
N SER A 20 9.43 7.72 -9.58
CA SER A 20 10.49 7.29 -10.50
C SER A 20 10.41 7.90 -11.91
N GLY A 21 9.53 8.84 -12.19
CA GLY A 21 9.46 9.59 -13.46
C GLY A 21 9.08 8.78 -14.70
N SER A 22 9.28 7.47 -14.67
CA SER A 22 8.90 6.53 -15.73
C SER A 22 7.69 5.70 -15.33
N PHE A 23 6.86 6.23 -14.47
CA PHE A 23 5.70 5.57 -13.91
C PHE A 23 4.67 5.25 -14.99
N GLN A 24 4.82 4.10 -15.58
CA GLN A 24 3.89 3.56 -16.57
C GLN A 24 3.45 2.18 -16.12
N PHE A 25 2.23 2.09 -15.66
CA PHE A 25 1.62 0.80 -15.38
C PHE A 25 0.23 0.74 -15.99
N SER A 26 -0.17 -0.47 -16.34
CA SER A 26 -1.51 -0.75 -16.83
C SER A 26 -2.43 -1.19 -15.70
N GLN A 27 -3.71 -1.20 -15.95
CA GLN A 27 -4.70 -1.73 -15.01
C GLN A 27 -4.40 -3.16 -14.58
N GLN A 28 -3.75 -3.95 -15.44
CA GLN A 28 -3.37 -5.33 -15.14
C GLN A 28 -2.28 -5.44 -14.08
N ASP A 29 -1.48 -4.40 -13.89
CA ASP A 29 -0.42 -4.37 -12.87
C ASP A 29 -0.94 -3.98 -11.49
N CYS A 30 -2.21 -3.60 -11.40
CA CYS A 30 -2.84 -3.09 -10.19
C CYS A 30 -3.63 -4.18 -9.48
N LEU A 31 -3.52 -4.19 -8.16
CA LEU A 31 -4.28 -5.08 -7.29
C LEU A 31 -5.28 -4.27 -6.47
N THR A 32 -6.48 -4.80 -6.29
CA THR A 32 -7.51 -4.15 -5.47
C THR A 32 -7.20 -4.32 -3.99
N ILE A 33 -7.15 -3.22 -3.26
CA ILE A 33 -7.01 -3.23 -1.81
C ILE A 33 -8.41 -3.35 -1.20
N GLN A 34 -8.60 -4.35 -0.34
CA GLN A 34 -9.86 -4.53 0.41
C GLN A 34 -9.89 -3.65 1.64
N ASP A 35 -8.79 -3.63 2.38
CA ASP A 35 -8.61 -2.76 3.54
C ASP A 35 -7.13 -2.47 3.76
N PHE A 36 -6.84 -1.37 4.39
CA PHE A 36 -5.50 -1.06 4.89
C PHE A 36 -5.58 -0.08 6.05
N HIS A 37 -4.61 -0.17 6.93
CA HIS A 37 -4.40 0.83 7.97
C HIS A 37 -2.91 0.96 8.24
N TYR A 38 -2.52 2.11 8.75
CA TYR A 38 -1.14 2.36 9.14
C TYR A 38 -1.11 3.21 10.40
N CYS A 39 -0.05 3.04 11.18
CA CYS A 39 0.23 3.90 12.30
C CYS A 39 1.70 4.29 12.30
N CYS A 40 1.95 5.54 12.63
CA CYS A 40 3.28 6.09 12.81
C CYS A 40 3.41 6.59 14.23
N ASN A 41 4.41 6.11 14.93
CA ASN A 41 4.63 6.44 16.32
C ASN A 41 5.87 7.30 16.49
N ARG A 42 5.74 8.27 17.38
CA ARG A 42 6.85 9.11 17.81
C ARG A 42 7.42 8.54 19.10
N GLY A 43 8.72 8.25 19.10
CA GLY A 43 9.40 7.77 20.29
C GLY A 43 9.59 8.88 21.31
N LYS A 44 9.68 8.48 22.58
CA LYS A 44 10.11 9.33 23.69
C LYS A 44 11.32 8.67 24.32
N ASN A 45 12.33 9.48 24.70
CA ASN A 45 13.42 8.97 25.51
C ASN A 45 13.00 8.82 26.98
N ASP A 46 13.87 8.30 27.82
CA ASP A 46 13.59 8.08 29.25
C ASP A 46 13.27 9.38 30.00
N GLU A 47 13.69 10.54 29.48
CA GLU A 47 13.39 11.86 30.02
C GLU A 47 12.06 12.43 29.52
N GLY A 48 11.33 11.70 28.69
CA GLY A 48 10.05 12.12 28.11
C GLY A 48 10.21 13.11 26.95
N ILE A 49 11.40 13.29 26.42
CA ILE A 49 11.64 14.14 25.27
C ILE A 49 11.16 13.41 23.99
N VAL A 50 10.34 14.11 23.22
CA VAL A 50 9.76 13.57 22.01
C VAL A 50 10.80 13.54 20.89
N GLY A 51 11.06 12.36 20.34
CA GLY A 51 11.95 12.16 19.20
C GLY A 51 11.24 12.22 17.85
N GLY A 52 11.92 11.77 16.82
CA GLY A 52 11.33 11.59 15.48
C GLY A 52 10.40 10.39 15.40
N VAL A 53 9.85 10.14 14.22
CA VAL A 53 9.04 8.94 13.95
C VAL A 53 9.94 7.71 14.03
N THR A 54 9.52 6.71 14.77
CA THR A 54 10.35 5.53 15.08
C THR A 54 10.00 4.32 14.20
N GLY A 55 10.89 3.33 14.24
CA GLY A 55 10.74 2.07 13.51
C GLY A 55 9.59 1.17 13.95
N SER A 56 8.78 1.59 14.93
CA SER A 56 7.54 0.88 15.28
C SER A 56 6.38 1.17 14.32
N SER A 57 6.60 2.05 13.34
CA SER A 57 5.57 2.40 12.37
C SER A 57 5.30 1.25 11.41
N MET A 58 4.03 0.87 11.31
CA MET A 58 3.58 -0.30 10.56
C MET A 58 2.42 0.05 9.65
N MET A 59 2.33 -0.67 8.53
CA MET A 59 1.16 -0.69 7.67
C MET A 59 0.69 -2.13 7.49
N SER A 60 -0.60 -2.35 7.62
CA SER A 60 -1.24 -3.62 7.33
C SER A 60 -2.25 -3.43 6.21
N MET A 61 -2.26 -4.34 5.26
CA MET A 61 -3.25 -4.31 4.18
C MET A 61 -3.67 -5.71 3.76
N THR A 62 -4.90 -5.80 3.29
CA THR A 62 -5.45 -7.00 2.65
C THR A 62 -5.72 -6.68 1.19
N VAL A 63 -5.15 -7.48 0.32
CA VAL A 63 -5.18 -7.30 -1.13
C VAL A 63 -5.87 -8.49 -1.78
N ARG A 64 -6.72 -8.19 -2.74
CA ARG A 64 -7.39 -9.21 -3.55
C ARG A 64 -6.44 -9.70 -4.64
N LEU A 65 -6.30 -11.02 -4.72
CA LEU A 65 -5.57 -11.67 -5.82
C LEU A 65 -6.53 -12.12 -6.90
N HIS A 66 -6.15 -11.90 -8.16
CA HIS A 66 -6.90 -12.39 -9.33
C HIS A 66 -6.39 -13.76 -9.77
N GLU A 67 -5.08 -13.96 -9.63
CA GLU A 67 -4.39 -15.21 -9.95
C GLU A 67 -3.44 -15.59 -8.82
N LEU A 68 -3.29 -16.89 -8.61
CA LEU A 68 -2.39 -17.40 -7.56
C LEU A 68 -0.93 -16.96 -7.76
N SER A 69 -0.50 -16.84 -9.01
CA SER A 69 0.87 -16.42 -9.35
C SER A 69 1.23 -15.00 -8.87
N GLU A 70 0.24 -14.15 -8.60
CA GLU A 70 0.47 -12.79 -8.11
C GLU A 70 1.04 -12.77 -6.68
N ASN A 71 0.89 -13.85 -5.93
CA ASN A 71 1.41 -13.95 -4.57
C ASN A 71 2.94 -13.89 -4.51
N LYS A 72 3.62 -14.28 -5.58
CA LYS A 72 5.09 -14.32 -5.63
C LYS A 72 5.72 -12.99 -5.26
N ARG A 73 5.16 -11.87 -5.71
CA ARG A 73 5.67 -10.53 -5.43
C ARG A 73 5.75 -10.24 -3.94
N PHE A 74 4.76 -10.70 -3.18
CA PHE A 74 4.70 -10.50 -1.73
C PHE A 74 5.74 -11.35 -1.00
N TYR A 75 5.94 -12.58 -1.44
CA TYR A 75 6.97 -13.44 -0.88
C TYR A 75 8.39 -12.97 -1.25
N ASP A 76 8.57 -12.45 -2.45
CA ASP A 76 9.83 -11.80 -2.84
C ASP A 76 10.13 -10.60 -1.93
N GLY A 77 9.10 -9.83 -1.58
CA GLY A 77 9.22 -8.73 -0.61
C GLY A 77 9.57 -9.21 0.80
N LEU A 78 9.04 -10.37 1.22
CA LEU A 78 9.31 -10.94 2.54
C LEU A 78 10.80 -11.33 2.72
N ILE A 79 11.44 -11.79 1.66
CA ILE A 79 12.86 -12.18 1.70
C ILE A 79 13.81 -11.06 1.25
N SER A 80 13.30 -9.93 0.81
CA SER A 80 14.10 -8.80 0.36
C SER A 80 14.92 -8.20 1.49
N ARG A 81 16.17 -7.86 1.18
CA ARG A 81 17.09 -7.19 2.12
C ARG A 81 17.02 -5.67 2.05
N SER A 82 16.25 -5.15 1.11
CA SER A 82 16.04 -3.70 0.94
C SER A 82 14.56 -3.37 1.01
N PRO A 83 14.20 -2.15 1.43
CA PRO A 83 12.80 -1.73 1.46
C PRO A 83 12.19 -1.81 0.06
N SER A 84 10.97 -2.32 -0.02
CA SER A 84 10.20 -2.38 -1.26
C SER A 84 9.24 -1.19 -1.35
N PRO A 85 9.00 -0.65 -2.55
CA PRO A 85 8.01 0.39 -2.75
C PRO A 85 6.60 -0.20 -2.91
N PHE A 86 5.63 0.48 -2.31
CA PHE A 86 4.21 0.17 -2.44
C PHE A 86 3.47 1.49 -2.69
N THR A 87 2.87 1.65 -3.85
CA THR A 87 2.07 2.82 -4.17
C THR A 87 0.59 2.49 -4.08
N ILE A 88 -0.13 3.28 -3.29
CA ILE A 88 -1.57 3.19 -3.14
C ILE A 88 -2.18 4.37 -3.88
N LEU A 89 -3.02 4.08 -4.85
CA LEU A 89 -3.76 5.07 -5.62
C LEU A 89 -5.22 5.08 -5.20
N PHE A 90 -5.73 6.27 -4.92
CA PHE A 90 -7.13 6.46 -4.55
C PHE A 90 -7.91 7.00 -5.73
N ASN A 91 -9.02 6.34 -6.04
CA ASN A 91 -9.93 6.69 -7.14
C ASN A 91 -9.20 6.87 -8.47
N ALA A 92 -8.37 5.90 -8.83
CA ALA A 92 -7.64 5.89 -10.08
C ALA A 92 -8.57 5.66 -11.27
N GLU A 93 -8.32 6.41 -12.34
CA GLU A 93 -9.00 6.27 -13.62
C GLU A 93 -8.03 5.75 -14.68
N PHE A 94 -8.46 4.76 -15.44
CA PHE A 94 -7.70 4.19 -16.54
C PHE A 94 -8.33 4.58 -17.88
N GLY A 95 -7.49 4.87 -18.87
CA GLY A 95 -7.94 5.13 -20.22
C GLY A 95 -8.37 3.83 -20.96
N ASN A 96 -8.91 4.00 -22.17
CA ASN A 96 -9.32 2.86 -23.02
C ASN A 96 -8.14 1.95 -23.41
N ASP A 97 -6.92 2.47 -23.35
CA ASP A 97 -5.66 1.73 -23.57
C ASP A 97 -5.20 0.94 -22.33
N GLY A 98 -5.94 1.02 -21.23
CA GLY A 98 -5.61 0.37 -19.96
C GLY A 98 -4.54 1.09 -19.13
N LYS A 99 -4.03 2.24 -19.58
CA LYS A 99 -3.02 3.02 -18.85
C LYS A 99 -3.67 3.98 -17.86
N LEU A 100 -2.94 4.28 -16.78
CA LEU A 100 -3.37 5.25 -15.78
C LEU A 100 -3.56 6.63 -16.43
N LYS A 101 -4.75 7.18 -16.27
CA LYS A 101 -5.11 8.51 -16.78
C LYS A 101 -5.07 9.57 -15.69
N ASP A 102 -5.69 9.29 -14.54
CA ASP A 102 -5.79 10.23 -13.42
C ASP A 102 -6.03 9.49 -12.10
N TYR A 103 -5.77 10.15 -11.00
CA TYR A 103 -6.08 9.69 -9.64
C TYR A 103 -6.33 10.90 -8.73
N GLU A 104 -7.11 10.72 -7.67
CA GLU A 104 -7.37 11.82 -6.73
C GLU A 104 -6.22 12.06 -5.77
N ASN A 105 -5.74 10.98 -5.15
CA ASN A 105 -4.65 11.02 -4.19
C ASN A 105 -3.77 9.78 -4.35
N ALA A 106 -2.54 9.88 -3.95
CA ALA A 106 -1.61 8.77 -3.94
C ALA A 106 -0.70 8.82 -2.72
N MET A 107 -0.26 7.64 -2.32
CA MET A 107 0.71 7.47 -1.25
C MET A 107 1.69 6.38 -1.67
N THR A 108 2.99 6.66 -1.59
CA THR A 108 4.02 5.64 -1.77
C THR A 108 4.66 5.35 -0.43
N VAL A 109 4.65 4.11 -0.02
CA VAL A 109 5.35 3.67 1.19
C VAL A 109 6.51 2.77 0.80
N PHE A 110 7.58 2.87 1.56
CA PHE A 110 8.75 2.01 1.46
C PHE A 110 8.88 1.24 2.75
N GLY A 111 9.08 -0.04 2.66
CA GLY A 111 9.20 -0.84 3.85
C GLY A 111 9.53 -2.30 3.58
N TYR A 112 9.69 -3.02 4.67
CA TYR A 112 9.95 -4.45 4.67
C TYR A 112 8.65 -5.20 4.96
N ILE A 113 8.31 -6.16 4.12
CA ILE A 113 7.23 -7.09 4.45
C ILE A 113 7.74 -8.00 5.57
N VAL A 114 7.06 -7.99 6.71
CA VAL A 114 7.42 -8.77 7.89
C VAL A 114 6.50 -9.95 8.13
N ASP A 115 5.31 -9.93 7.55
CA ASP A 115 4.35 -11.03 7.64
C ASP A 115 3.50 -11.10 6.38
N VAL A 116 3.22 -12.32 5.94
CA VAL A 116 2.35 -12.62 4.79
C VAL A 116 1.39 -13.72 5.17
N GLN A 117 0.11 -13.49 4.99
CA GLN A 117 -0.94 -14.47 5.23
C GLN A 117 -1.84 -14.55 4.00
N GLU A 118 -2.00 -15.74 3.46
CA GLU A 118 -2.92 -15.98 2.34
C GLU A 118 -4.22 -16.59 2.87
N HIS A 119 -5.31 -16.18 2.24
CA HIS A 119 -6.64 -16.73 2.51
C HIS A 119 -7.28 -17.21 1.22
N PHE A 120 -7.71 -18.45 1.22
CA PHE A 120 -8.42 -19.08 0.10
C PHE A 120 -9.80 -19.52 0.57
N SER A 121 -10.84 -19.16 -0.19
CA SER A 121 -12.17 -19.68 0.02
C SER A 121 -12.46 -20.75 -1.04
N THR A 122 -12.64 -21.99 -0.59
CA THR A 122 -12.99 -23.12 -1.45
C THR A 122 -14.49 -23.29 -1.62
N LEU A 123 -15.27 -22.65 -0.75
CA LEU A 123 -16.73 -22.63 -0.88
C LEU A 123 -17.09 -21.59 -1.95
N VAL A 124 -17.75 -22.06 -3.00
CA VAL A 124 -18.36 -21.17 -3.98
C VAL A 124 -19.50 -20.44 -3.28
N SER A 125 -19.18 -19.31 -2.69
CA SER A 125 -20.17 -18.39 -2.20
C SER A 125 -20.96 -17.87 -3.42
N GLN A 126 -22.29 -17.91 -3.35
CA GLN A 126 -23.14 -17.29 -4.34
C GLN A 126 -22.95 -15.76 -4.36
N ASP A 127 -22.25 -15.23 -3.37
CA ASP A 127 -21.94 -13.84 -3.24
C ASP A 127 -20.66 -13.52 -4.03
N LYS A 128 -20.83 -13.05 -5.26
CA LYS A 128 -19.72 -12.67 -6.16
C LYS A 128 -18.85 -11.52 -5.63
N ALA A 129 -19.23 -10.93 -4.49
CA ALA A 129 -18.50 -9.82 -3.90
C ALA A 129 -17.25 -10.29 -3.11
N ASN A 130 -17.20 -11.54 -2.68
CA ASN A 130 -16.07 -12.07 -1.93
C ASN A 130 -15.01 -12.67 -2.86
N ALA A 131 -13.83 -12.07 -2.84
CA ALA A 131 -12.70 -12.62 -3.56
C ALA A 131 -12.35 -14.02 -3.05
N PRO A 132 -12.22 -15.03 -3.92
CA PRO A 132 -11.84 -16.37 -3.50
C PRO A 132 -10.40 -16.41 -2.97
N MET A 133 -9.58 -15.44 -3.29
CA MET A 133 -8.19 -15.35 -2.88
C MET A 133 -7.87 -13.94 -2.40
N SER A 134 -7.28 -13.85 -1.22
CA SER A 134 -6.74 -12.61 -0.69
C SER A 134 -5.42 -12.85 0.02
N ILE A 135 -4.61 -11.82 0.10
CA ILE A 135 -3.36 -11.85 0.83
C ILE A 135 -3.32 -10.68 1.81
N HIS A 136 -2.97 -10.99 3.05
CA HIS A 136 -2.76 -9.99 4.08
C HIS A 136 -1.26 -9.83 4.31
N ILE A 137 -0.78 -8.58 4.32
CA ILE A 137 0.62 -8.26 4.55
C ILE A 137 0.76 -7.22 5.64
N ASP A 138 1.80 -7.38 6.44
CA ASP A 138 2.28 -6.38 7.38
C ASP A 138 3.62 -5.84 6.90
N ILE A 139 3.72 -4.53 6.84
CA ILE A 139 4.90 -3.82 6.33
C ILE A 139 5.47 -2.96 7.45
N GLN A 140 6.75 -3.17 7.76
CA GLN A 140 7.50 -2.26 8.61
C GLN A 140 7.97 -1.08 7.78
N LEU A 141 7.43 0.10 8.06
CA LEU A 141 7.64 1.29 7.27
C LEU A 141 9.02 1.91 7.52
N THR A 142 9.68 2.35 6.45
CA THR A 142 10.91 3.14 6.49
C THR A 142 10.72 4.56 6.00
N LYS A 143 9.78 4.76 5.08
CA LYS A 143 9.53 6.06 4.46
C LYS A 143 8.11 6.07 3.90
N MET A 144 7.46 7.22 3.97
CA MET A 144 6.17 7.47 3.35
C MET A 144 6.23 8.77 2.55
N VAL A 145 5.68 8.74 1.35
CA VAL A 145 5.57 9.91 0.48
C VAL A 145 4.10 10.12 0.13
N PHE A 146 3.56 11.26 0.52
CA PHE A 146 2.20 11.66 0.19
C PHE A 146 2.23 12.53 -1.07
N HIS A 147 1.54 12.10 -2.12
CA HIS A 147 1.48 12.81 -3.39
C HIS A 147 0.19 13.61 -3.48
N GLY A 148 0.29 14.94 -3.46
CA GLY A 148 -0.80 15.84 -3.82
C GLY A 148 -0.70 16.23 -5.30
N LYS A 149 -1.73 16.90 -5.83
CA LYS A 149 -1.73 17.35 -7.22
C LYS A 149 -0.60 18.37 -7.51
N ASP A 150 -0.22 19.17 -6.53
CA ASP A 150 0.73 20.29 -6.68
C ASP A 150 1.99 20.12 -5.84
N SER A 151 2.03 19.14 -4.91
CA SER A 151 3.19 18.95 -4.04
C SER A 151 3.22 17.54 -3.44
N SER A 152 4.42 17.08 -3.15
CA SER A 152 4.63 15.84 -2.38
C SER A 152 5.21 16.17 -1.01
N LYS A 153 4.82 15.39 0.00
CA LYS A 153 5.38 15.45 1.35
C LYS A 153 5.98 14.10 1.71
N THR A 154 7.20 14.13 2.21
CA THR A 154 7.93 12.93 2.62
C THR A 154 8.00 12.85 4.14
N LEU A 155 7.69 11.69 4.68
CA LEU A 155 7.88 11.34 6.07
C LEU A 155 8.94 10.24 6.15
N ASP A 156 10.12 10.57 6.66
CA ASP A 156 11.16 9.58 6.92
C ASP A 156 10.95 8.96 8.31
N ILE A 157 11.02 7.64 8.35
CA ILE A 157 10.87 6.87 9.57
C ILE A 157 12.25 6.39 9.97
N ILE A 158 12.75 6.93 11.07
CA ILE A 158 14.10 6.63 11.56
C ILE A 158 14.02 5.36 12.41
N HIS A 159 14.74 4.32 11.99
CA HIS A 159 14.99 3.18 12.85
C HIS A 159 16.13 3.56 13.81
N THR A 160 15.81 3.71 15.05
CA THR A 160 16.85 3.75 16.08
C THR A 160 17.28 2.30 16.31
N ASP A 161 18.46 1.96 15.80
CA ASP A 161 19.12 0.74 16.22
C ASP A 161 19.36 0.84 17.73
N GLU A 162 18.70 -0.01 18.48
CA GLU A 162 19.01 -0.18 19.87
C GLU A 162 20.32 -0.95 20.02
#